data_cc5cc00d64dc5616eac39659beca08d7
#
_entry.id   cc5cc00d64dc5616eac39659beca08d7
#
_cell.length_a   1.000
_cell.length_b   1.000
_cell.length_c   1.000
_cell.angle_alpha   90.00
_cell.angle_beta   90.00
_cell.angle_gamma   90.00
#
_symmetry.space_group_name_H-M   'P 1'
#
loop_
_entity.id
_entity.type
_entity.pdbx_description
1 polymer ?
#
loop_
_entity_poly.entity_id
_entity_poly.type
_entity_poly.pdbx_seq_one_letter_code
_entity_poly.pdbx_strand_id
1 'polypeptide(L)' 'MDLLKTVFGIDVNSRKSNVCIMVNGQKVNDYAISNDMVGFNQLLGDLKQVTKPQIIFEATGVYSRRLQAFLDMH' A
#
# COMPACT_ATOMS: atom_id res chain seq x y z
N MET A 1 -16.93 2.46 -17.93
CA MET A 1 -16.14 2.04 -17.96
C MET A 1 -15.20 2.35 -17.20
N ASP A 2 -14.62 1.83 -16.35
CA ASP A 2 -13.80 2.18 -15.64
C ASP A 2 -12.68 2.01 -15.99
N LEU A 3 -12.11 2.75 -15.97
CA LEU A 3 -11.14 2.76 -16.58
C LEU A 3 -9.90 2.90 -15.96
N LEU A 4 -9.77 3.37 -14.74
CA LEU A 4 -8.54 3.54 -14.03
C LEU A 4 -8.31 2.36 -13.12
N LYS A 5 -7.20 1.70 -13.30
CA LYS A 5 -6.81 0.58 -12.47
C LYS A 5 -5.64 1.04 -11.63
N THR A 6 -5.87 1.23 -10.35
CA THR A 6 -4.85 1.71 -9.42
C THR A 6 -4.32 0.56 -8.59
N VAL A 7 -3.02 0.40 -8.57
CA VAL A 7 -2.34 -0.66 -7.85
C VAL A 7 -1.34 -0.05 -6.89
N PHE A 8 -1.40 -0.48 -5.63
CA PHE A 8 -0.41 -0.10 -4.63
C PHE A 8 0.52 -1.30 -4.44
N GLY A 9 1.73 -1.17 -4.94
CA GLY A 9 2.75 -2.18 -4.71
C GLY A 9 3.52 -1.81 -3.46
N ILE A 10 3.58 -2.71 -2.48
CA ILE A 10 4.17 -2.41 -1.19
C ILE A 10 5.31 -3.38 -0.93
N ASP A 11 6.51 -2.84 -0.80
CA ASP A 11 7.69 -3.62 -0.46
C ASP A 11 7.95 -3.42 1.01
N VAL A 12 7.62 -4.41 1.82
CA VAL A 12 7.62 -4.30 3.27
C VAL A 12 8.95 -4.77 3.83
N ASN A 13 9.59 -3.91 4.59
CA ASN A 13 10.82 -4.26 5.30
C ASN A 13 10.58 -4.17 6.81
N SER A 14 11.62 -4.40 7.60
CA SER A 14 11.44 -4.51 9.05
C SER A 14 11.03 -3.19 9.70
N ARG A 15 11.51 -2.06 9.20
CA ARG A 15 11.24 -0.77 9.84
C ARG A 15 10.37 0.15 9.01
N LYS A 16 10.40 0.01 7.71
CA LYS A 16 9.62 0.87 6.83
C LYS A 16 9.22 0.10 5.61
N SER A 17 8.21 0.59 4.92
CA SER A 17 7.76 -0.01 3.68
C SER A 17 7.81 1.03 2.59
N ASN A 18 8.13 0.60 1.38
CA ASN A 18 8.08 1.47 0.21
C ASN A 18 6.79 1.20 -0.53
N VAL A 19 6.06 2.26 -0.84
CA VAL A 19 4.78 2.17 -1.53
C VAL A 19 4.95 2.75 -2.92
N CYS A 20 4.57 1.99 -3.93
CA CYS A 20 4.59 2.44 -5.30
C CYS A 20 3.17 2.43 -5.82
N ILE A 21 2.69 3.56 -6.29
CA ILE A 21 1.34 3.68 -6.82
C ILE A 21 1.39 3.70 -8.33
N MET A 22 0.68 2.78 -8.94
CA MET A 22 0.62 2.68 -10.38
C MET A 22 -0.81 2.83 -10.85
N VAL A 23 -1.00 3.60 -11.91
CA VAL A 23 -2.31 3.77 -12.51
C VAL A 23 -2.19 3.31 -13.96
N ASN A 24 -2.97 2.31 -14.30
CA ASN A 24 -2.99 1.73 -15.67
C ASN A 24 -1.58 1.30 -16.12
N GLY A 25 -0.81 0.75 -15.19
CA GLY A 25 0.52 0.24 -15.49
C GLY A 25 1.64 1.25 -15.45
N GLN A 26 1.33 2.52 -15.15
CA GLN A 26 2.36 3.54 -15.08
C GLN A 26 2.54 4.02 -13.66
N LYS A 27 3.78 4.11 -13.21
CA LYS A 27 4.06 4.61 -11.87
C LYS A 27 3.76 6.10 -11.81
N VAL A 28 2.91 6.48 -10.87
CA VAL A 28 2.53 7.89 -10.71
C VAL A 28 3.09 8.46 -9.42
N ASN A 29 3.47 7.62 -8.46
CA ASN A 29 4.04 8.11 -7.20
C ASN A 29 4.74 6.98 -6.50
N ASP A 30 5.71 7.30 -5.63
CA ASP A 30 6.25 6.33 -4.72
C ASP A 30 6.70 7.07 -3.46
N TYR A 31 6.65 6.40 -2.33
CA TYR A 31 7.04 6.99 -1.07
C TYR A 31 7.26 5.89 -0.04
N ALA A 32 7.85 6.24 1.08
CA ALA A 32 8.08 5.29 2.16
C ALA A 32 7.20 5.65 3.35
N ILE A 33 6.77 4.62 4.06
CA ILE A 33 6.03 4.81 5.31
C ILE A 33 6.73 4.03 6.41
N SER A 34 6.57 4.49 7.64
CA SER A 34 7.03 3.72 8.79
C SER A 34 6.12 2.53 9.04
N ASN A 35 6.68 1.44 9.56
CA ASN A 35 5.89 0.23 9.82
C ASN A 35 5.28 0.32 11.22
N ASP A 36 4.44 1.32 11.43
CA ASP A 36 3.74 1.53 12.68
C ASP A 36 2.39 2.18 12.37
N MET A 37 1.64 2.49 13.38
CA MET A 37 0.29 3.04 13.18
C MET A 37 0.29 4.35 12.43
N VAL A 38 1.32 5.17 12.60
CA VAL A 38 1.41 6.44 11.87
C VAL A 38 1.53 6.19 10.37
N GLY A 39 2.48 5.33 9.99
CA GLY A 39 2.67 5.01 8.58
C GLY A 39 1.49 4.28 7.98
N PHE A 40 0.90 3.35 8.74
CA PHE A 40 -0.25 2.59 8.26
C PHE A 40 -1.46 3.50 8.04
N ASN A 41 -1.68 4.47 8.90
CA ASN A 41 -2.76 5.42 8.72
C ASN A 41 -2.53 6.33 7.52
N GLN A 42 -1.28 6.67 7.24
CA GLN A 42 -0.95 7.44 6.06
C GLN A 42 -1.31 6.66 4.79
N LEU A 43 -0.95 5.38 4.75
CA LEU A 43 -1.29 4.53 3.62
C LEU A 43 -2.80 4.37 3.50
N LEU A 44 -3.48 4.15 4.61
CA LEU A 44 -4.93 4.00 4.60
C LEU A 44 -5.62 5.25 4.04
N GLY A 45 -5.11 6.43 4.39
CA GLY A 45 -5.65 7.67 3.86
C GLY A 45 -5.57 7.73 2.35
N ASP A 46 -4.44 7.28 1.80
CA ASP A 46 -4.28 7.25 0.35
C ASP A 46 -5.18 6.20 -0.30
N LEU A 47 -5.33 5.05 0.34
CA LEU A 47 -6.20 4.00 -0.20
C LEU A 47 -7.66 4.45 -0.24
N LYS A 48 -8.09 5.22 0.73
CA LYS A 48 -9.47 5.68 0.78
C LYS A 48 -9.81 6.69 -0.31
N GLN A 49 -8.81 7.29 -0.91
CA GLN A 49 -9.04 8.24 -2.00
C GLN A 49 -9.24 7.54 -3.34
N VAL A 50 -9.05 6.23 -3.38
CA VAL A 50 -9.16 5.46 -4.60
C VAL A 50 -10.38 4.55 -4.49
N THR A 51 -11.16 4.47 -5.56
CA THR A 51 -12.41 3.73 -5.52
C THR A 51 -12.22 2.23 -5.31
N LYS A 52 -11.32 1.62 -6.05
CA LYS A 52 -11.09 0.18 -5.93
C LYS A 52 -9.60 -0.10 -6.04
N PRO A 53 -8.84 0.20 -5.00
CA PRO A 53 -7.41 -0.03 -5.08
C PRO A 53 -7.07 -1.51 -4.98
N GLN A 54 -6.08 -1.93 -5.73
CA GLN A 54 -5.50 -3.26 -5.59
C GLN A 54 -4.21 -3.11 -4.81
N ILE A 55 -3.94 -4.04 -3.92
CA ILE A 55 -2.74 -3.99 -3.10
C ILE A 55 -1.94 -5.26 -3.34
N ILE A 56 -0.67 -5.09 -3.67
CA ILE A 56 0.24 -6.20 -3.90
C ILE A 56 1.40 -6.06 -2.92
N PHE A 57 1.62 -7.09 -2.11
CA PHE A 57 2.74 -7.11 -1.19
C PHE A 57 3.88 -7.89 -1.82
N GLU A 58 5.07 -7.31 -1.82
CA GLU A 58 6.23 -7.98 -2.37
C GLU A 58 7.13 -8.55 -1.31
N ALA A 59 6.87 -8.27 -0.06
CA ALA A 59 7.68 -8.86 0.97
C ALA A 59 7.15 -10.21 1.35
N THR A 60 8.00 -11.01 1.92
CA THR A 60 7.58 -12.29 2.38
C THR A 60 7.65 -12.33 3.89
N GLY A 61 6.90 -13.21 4.46
CA GLY A 61 7.02 -13.55 5.86
C GLY A 61 6.40 -12.54 6.78
N VAL A 62 7.03 -12.40 7.97
CA VAL A 62 6.39 -11.76 9.08
C VAL A 62 6.23 -10.25 8.93
N TYR A 63 7.02 -9.62 8.09
CA TYR A 63 6.99 -8.17 8.04
C TYR A 63 5.70 -7.63 7.44
N SER A 64 5.09 -8.35 6.51
CA SER A 64 3.86 -7.88 5.89
C SER A 64 2.63 -8.19 6.73
N ARG A 65 2.72 -9.07 7.72
CA ARG A 65 1.55 -9.51 8.48
C ARG A 65 0.89 -8.38 9.26
N ARG A 66 1.69 -7.52 9.87
CA ARG A 66 1.14 -6.42 10.66
C ARG A 66 0.37 -5.46 9.77
N LEU A 67 0.94 -5.13 8.62
CA LEU A 67 0.28 -4.22 7.69
C LEU A 67 -0.98 -4.85 7.12
N GLN A 68 -0.93 -6.13 6.75
CA GLN A 68 -2.10 -6.82 6.25
C GLN A 68 -3.20 -6.86 7.29
N ALA A 69 -2.86 -7.15 8.54
CA ALA A 69 -3.84 -7.18 9.62
C ALA A 69 -4.48 -5.81 9.82
N PHE A 70 -3.67 -4.75 9.75
CA PHE A 70 -4.19 -3.40 9.89
C PHE A 70 -5.18 -3.09 8.77
N LEU A 71 -4.82 -3.41 7.54
CA LEU A 71 -5.68 -3.09 6.39
C LEU A 71 -6.96 -3.92 6.40
N ASP A 72 -6.90 -5.16 6.90
CA ASP A 72 -8.09 -5.99 6.99
C ASP A 72 -9.09 -5.44 8.01
N MET A 73 -8.63 -4.64 8.96
CA MET A 73 -9.53 -4.05 9.95
C MET A 73 -10.18 -2.77 9.44
N HIS A 74 -9.78 -2.28 8.34
CA HIS A 74 -10.28 -1.03 7.81
C HIS A 74 -10.73 -1.18 6.37
#